data_6ff5a2a3ffea7c62d609ab06feb27796
#
_entry.id   6ff5a2a3ffea7c62d609ab06feb27796
#
_cell.length_a   1.000
_cell.length_b   1.000
_cell.length_c   1.000
_cell.angle_alpha   90.00
_cell.angle_beta   90.00
_cell.angle_gamma   90.00
#
_symmetry.space_group_name_H-M   'P 1'
#
loop_
_entity.id
_entity.type
_entity.pdbx_description
1 polymer ?
#
loop_
_entity_poly.entity_id
_entity_poly.type
_entity_poly.pdbx_seq_one_letter_code
_entity_poly.pdbx_strand_id
1 'polypeptide(L)'
;MTATLRSLVFCDVDETLITNKSMLDFLRFYFTRRHGTQGARHAESTCRRLAGKLSSGVPRAEANRAYYEAWKGQQAAEVAQWGVRWLAIRQQEGGFYVERTRTEILRHRANGAGIVLVSGSFPAVLDPIAADIGARHLLCSRPEVREGVFSGRLEDGPVIAEGKRAVVLSIFARYPHIRPADCHAYGDHVSDLPMLAAVGHPTVVGEDPQLLAALPEARAIPVP
;
A
#
# COMPACT_ATOMS: atom_id res chain seq x y z
N MET A 1 -27.02 -8.33 -13.01
CA MET A 1 -27.27 -8.12 -11.56
C MET A 1 -25.91 -8.18 -10.87
N THR A 2 -25.42 -7.07 -10.35
CA THR A 2 -24.19 -7.06 -9.55
C THR A 2 -24.49 -7.75 -8.22
N ALA A 3 -23.82 -8.88 -7.96
CA ALA A 3 -23.98 -9.60 -6.71
C ALA A 3 -23.69 -8.65 -5.53
N THR A 4 -24.59 -8.62 -4.55
CA THR A 4 -24.41 -7.83 -3.33
C THR A 4 -23.20 -8.36 -2.55
N LEU A 5 -22.24 -7.50 -2.25
CA LEU A 5 -21.09 -7.87 -1.45
C LEU A 5 -21.52 -8.32 -0.05
N ARG A 6 -20.93 -9.42 0.43
CA ARG A 6 -21.21 -9.98 1.75
C ARG A 6 -20.15 -9.62 2.79
N SER A 7 -18.92 -9.37 2.36
CA SER A 7 -17.79 -9.02 3.20
C SER A 7 -16.77 -8.18 2.44
N LEU A 8 -15.86 -7.56 3.17
CA LEU A 8 -14.70 -6.82 2.64
C LEU A 8 -13.42 -7.48 3.14
N VAL A 9 -12.39 -7.39 2.32
CA VAL A 9 -11.04 -7.82 2.67
C VAL A 9 -10.10 -6.65 2.47
N PHE A 10 -9.60 -6.11 3.55
CA PHE A 10 -8.61 -5.04 3.55
C PHE A 10 -7.21 -5.64 3.49
N CYS A 11 -6.36 -5.14 2.64
CA CYS A 11 -4.99 -5.65 2.51
C CYS A 11 -4.01 -4.50 2.39
N ASP A 12 -3.02 -4.46 3.28
CA ASP A 12 -1.82 -3.68 3.02
C ASP A 12 -1.10 -4.21 1.79
N VAL A 13 -0.21 -3.41 1.21
CA VAL A 13 0.46 -3.76 -0.05
C VAL A 13 1.92 -4.12 0.16
N ASP A 14 2.72 -3.20 0.68
CA ASP A 14 4.17 -3.37 0.82
C ASP A 14 4.50 -4.43 1.89
N GLU A 15 5.30 -5.43 1.54
CA GLU A 15 5.70 -6.54 2.45
C GLU A 15 4.52 -7.41 2.97
N THR A 16 3.28 -7.08 2.55
CA THR A 16 2.06 -7.85 2.84
C THR A 16 1.53 -8.60 1.61
N LEU A 17 1.19 -7.86 0.54
CA LEU A 17 0.71 -8.40 -0.74
C LEU A 17 1.86 -8.63 -1.72
N ILE A 18 2.83 -7.72 -1.71
CA ILE A 18 4.06 -7.77 -2.52
C ILE A 18 5.27 -7.90 -1.61
N THR A 19 6.36 -8.44 -2.15
CA THR A 19 7.57 -8.77 -1.38
C THR A 19 8.48 -7.59 -1.09
N ASN A 20 8.25 -6.43 -1.70
CA ASN A 20 9.12 -5.26 -1.61
C ASN A 20 8.37 -4.01 -1.08
N LYS A 21 9.13 -2.95 -0.83
CA LYS A 21 8.62 -1.61 -0.53
C LYS A 21 8.41 -0.86 -1.84
N SER A 22 7.18 -0.91 -2.36
CA SER A 22 6.81 -0.36 -3.66
C SER A 22 7.28 1.08 -3.87
N MET A 23 7.12 1.93 -2.86
CA MET A 23 7.49 3.34 -2.93
C MET A 23 8.98 3.52 -3.24
N LEU A 24 9.87 2.82 -2.51
CA LEU A 24 11.32 2.97 -2.67
C LEU A 24 11.82 2.30 -3.94
N ASP A 25 11.26 1.15 -4.29
CA ASP A 25 11.60 0.42 -5.50
C ASP A 25 11.17 1.21 -6.74
N PHE A 26 9.93 1.72 -6.76
CA PHE A 26 9.45 2.54 -7.87
C PHE A 26 10.21 3.87 -8.00
N LEU A 27 10.58 4.51 -6.89
CA LEU A 27 11.40 5.72 -6.92
C LEU A 27 12.73 5.47 -7.65
N ARG A 28 13.44 4.40 -7.27
CA ARG A 28 14.69 4.00 -7.93
C ARG A 28 14.48 3.68 -9.41
N PHE A 29 13.46 2.90 -9.70
CA PHE A 29 13.11 2.51 -11.06
C PHE A 29 12.83 3.73 -11.94
N TYR A 30 11.90 4.58 -11.53
CA TYR A 30 11.49 5.75 -12.31
C TYR A 30 12.66 6.70 -12.56
N PHE A 31 13.30 7.18 -11.49
CA PHE A 31 14.35 8.17 -11.64
C PHE A 31 15.56 7.64 -12.41
N THR A 32 15.94 6.40 -12.22
CA THR A 32 17.05 5.78 -12.99
C THR A 32 16.70 5.67 -14.47
N ARG A 33 15.51 5.18 -14.80
CA ARG A 33 15.09 4.99 -16.20
C ARG A 33 14.85 6.32 -16.92
N ARG A 34 14.32 7.32 -16.20
CA ARG A 34 13.96 8.63 -16.77
C ARG A 34 15.12 9.60 -16.85
N HIS A 35 16.04 9.57 -15.90
CA HIS A 35 17.10 10.56 -15.73
C HIS A 35 18.52 9.95 -15.64
N GLY A 36 18.68 8.67 -15.94
CA GLY A 36 19.97 7.99 -15.95
C GLY A 36 20.70 8.05 -14.62
N THR A 37 22.02 8.23 -14.67
CA THR A 37 22.89 8.25 -13.48
C THR A 37 22.53 9.37 -12.50
N GLN A 38 22.09 10.54 -12.98
CA GLN A 38 21.67 11.64 -12.11
C GLN A 38 20.40 11.27 -11.35
N GLY A 39 19.44 10.64 -12.02
CA GLY A 39 18.21 10.15 -11.39
C GLY A 39 18.49 9.06 -10.38
N ALA A 40 19.40 8.12 -10.67
CA ALA A 40 19.80 7.10 -9.71
C ALA A 40 20.40 7.70 -8.42
N ARG A 41 21.26 8.71 -8.56
CA ARG A 41 21.84 9.44 -7.41
C ARG A 41 20.76 10.17 -6.59
N HIS A 42 19.79 10.80 -7.27
CA HIS A 42 18.66 11.47 -6.62
C HIS A 42 17.81 10.48 -5.81
N ALA A 43 17.42 9.35 -6.42
CA ALA A 43 16.65 8.32 -5.76
C ALA A 43 17.38 7.76 -4.53
N GLU A 44 18.66 7.45 -4.66
CA GLU A 44 19.46 6.88 -3.57
C GLU A 44 19.67 7.88 -2.43
N SER A 45 19.90 9.17 -2.73
CA SER A 45 19.96 10.23 -1.74
C SER A 45 18.64 10.36 -0.97
N THR A 46 17.51 10.29 -1.68
CA THR A 46 16.18 10.31 -1.07
C THR A 46 15.98 9.11 -0.15
N CYS A 47 16.30 7.89 -0.60
CA CYS A 47 16.18 6.68 0.20
C CYS A 47 17.01 6.77 1.48
N ARG A 48 18.26 7.23 1.41
CA ARG A 48 19.12 7.42 2.60
C ARG A 48 18.55 8.47 3.55
N ARG A 49 18.03 9.59 3.05
CA ARG A 49 17.39 10.63 3.88
C ARG A 49 16.18 10.09 4.62
N LEU A 50 15.33 9.29 3.95
CA LEU A 50 14.16 8.68 4.57
C LEU A 50 14.55 7.63 5.61
N ALA A 51 15.54 6.78 5.33
CA ALA A 51 16.06 5.81 6.29
C ALA A 51 16.63 6.51 7.53
N GLY A 52 17.38 7.61 7.35
CA GLY A 52 17.91 8.42 8.45
C GLY A 52 16.81 9.06 9.31
N LYS A 53 15.71 9.53 8.70
CA LYS A 53 14.53 10.01 9.46
C LYS A 53 13.94 8.90 10.34
N LEU A 54 13.71 7.72 9.77
CA LEU A 54 13.12 6.59 10.49
C LEU A 54 14.04 6.10 11.63
N SER A 55 15.35 6.01 11.40
CA SER A 55 16.32 5.60 12.42
C SER A 55 16.48 6.63 13.55
N SER A 56 16.19 7.90 13.30
CA SER A 56 16.16 8.96 14.31
C SER A 56 14.83 9.07 15.07
N GLY A 57 13.90 8.12 14.85
CA GLY A 57 12.61 8.07 15.55
C GLY A 57 11.53 9.00 14.97
N VAL A 58 11.74 9.57 13.78
CA VAL A 58 10.69 10.34 13.09
C VAL A 58 9.51 9.43 12.75
N PRO A 59 8.26 9.83 13.06
CA PRO A 59 7.08 9.02 12.77
C PRO A 59 6.98 8.64 11.29
N ARG A 60 6.57 7.39 11.00
CA ARG A 60 6.40 6.89 9.62
C ARG A 60 5.50 7.78 8.75
N ALA A 61 4.48 8.38 9.34
CA ALA A 61 3.60 9.32 8.63
C ALA A 61 4.34 10.57 8.14
N GLU A 62 5.29 11.08 8.91
CA GLU A 62 6.13 12.21 8.51
C GLU A 62 7.17 11.81 7.46
N ALA A 63 7.82 10.66 7.63
CA ALA A 63 8.73 10.11 6.62
C ALA A 63 7.99 9.85 5.29
N ASN A 64 6.73 9.41 5.34
CA ASN A 64 5.90 9.23 4.16
C ASN A 64 5.62 10.58 3.45
N ARG A 65 5.30 11.66 4.18
CA ARG A 65 5.17 12.99 3.57
C ARG A 65 6.47 13.42 2.89
N ALA A 66 7.63 13.22 3.55
CA ALA A 66 8.93 13.58 3.01
C ALA A 66 9.30 12.79 1.74
N TYR A 67 8.75 11.60 1.54
CA TYR A 67 8.89 10.85 0.29
C TYR A 67 8.29 11.61 -0.89
N TYR A 68 7.11 12.20 -0.72
CA TYR A 68 6.41 12.88 -1.82
C TYR A 68 7.10 14.16 -2.29
N GLU A 69 7.95 14.78 -1.46
CA GLU A 69 8.80 15.90 -1.88
C GLU A 69 9.71 15.54 -3.07
N ALA A 70 10.15 14.29 -3.18
CA ALA A 70 11.00 13.83 -4.28
C ALA A 70 10.29 13.84 -5.65
N TRP A 71 8.97 13.84 -5.65
CA TRP A 71 8.15 13.83 -6.87
C TRP A 71 7.81 15.23 -7.37
N LYS A 72 8.18 16.29 -6.63
CA LYS A 72 7.89 17.68 -7.01
C LYS A 72 8.38 17.97 -8.43
N GLY A 73 7.47 18.50 -9.25
CA GLY A 73 7.74 18.87 -10.66
C GLY A 73 7.66 17.72 -11.65
N GLN A 74 7.45 16.46 -11.22
CA GLN A 74 7.25 15.33 -12.13
C GLN A 74 5.83 15.38 -12.71
N GLN A 75 5.70 15.06 -14.01
CA GLN A 75 4.40 14.98 -14.70
C GLN A 75 3.62 13.76 -14.19
N ALA A 76 2.44 13.99 -13.59
CA ALA A 76 1.66 12.92 -12.95
C ALA A 76 1.26 11.81 -13.95
N ALA A 77 0.85 12.17 -15.17
CA ALA A 77 0.49 11.23 -16.21
C ALA A 77 1.69 10.38 -16.68
N GLU A 78 2.88 10.96 -16.78
CA GLU A 78 4.10 10.22 -17.11
C GLU A 78 4.46 9.24 -16.01
N VAL A 79 4.42 9.67 -14.75
CA VAL A 79 4.70 8.81 -13.59
C VAL A 79 3.73 7.63 -13.54
N ALA A 80 2.44 7.84 -13.83
CA ALA A 80 1.45 6.76 -13.91
C ALA A 80 1.79 5.73 -15.02
N GLN A 81 2.21 6.18 -16.21
CA GLN A 81 2.65 5.28 -17.28
C GLN A 81 3.87 4.43 -16.86
N TRP A 82 4.79 5.04 -16.13
CA TRP A 82 5.95 4.31 -15.60
C TRP A 82 5.56 3.31 -14.51
N GLY A 83 4.51 3.55 -13.75
CA GLY A 83 3.96 2.58 -12.79
C GLY A 83 3.50 1.29 -13.47
N VAL A 84 2.79 1.40 -14.59
CA VAL A 84 2.39 0.23 -15.39
C VAL A 84 3.60 -0.55 -15.90
N ARG A 85 4.62 0.15 -16.43
CA ARG A 85 5.86 -0.49 -16.91
C ARG A 85 6.63 -1.15 -15.76
N TRP A 86 6.69 -0.50 -14.61
CA TRP A 86 7.34 -1.03 -13.42
C TRP A 86 6.71 -2.35 -12.98
N LEU A 87 5.40 -2.40 -12.83
CA LEU A 87 4.72 -3.65 -12.45
C LEU A 87 4.99 -4.77 -13.46
N ALA A 88 4.87 -4.49 -14.76
CA ALA A 88 5.11 -5.49 -15.80
C ALA A 88 6.53 -6.09 -15.70
N ILE A 89 7.54 -5.27 -15.47
CA ILE A 89 8.92 -5.72 -15.30
C ILE A 89 9.06 -6.55 -14.02
N ARG A 90 8.53 -6.10 -12.89
CA ARG A 90 8.61 -6.83 -11.62
C ARG A 90 7.93 -8.19 -11.68
N GLN A 91 6.81 -8.30 -12.37
CA GLN A 91 6.13 -9.57 -12.59
C GLN A 91 6.95 -10.53 -13.47
N GLN A 92 7.65 -10.01 -14.49
CA GLN A 92 8.53 -10.82 -15.35
C GLN A 92 9.78 -11.32 -14.62
N GLU A 93 10.30 -10.55 -13.66
CA GLU A 93 11.44 -10.95 -12.82
C GLU A 93 11.07 -12.09 -11.85
N GLY A 94 9.79 -12.28 -11.56
CA GLY A 94 9.29 -13.29 -10.63
C GLY A 94 9.42 -12.87 -9.15
N GLY A 95 8.70 -13.59 -8.26
CA GLY A 95 8.78 -13.34 -6.82
C GLY A 95 8.21 -12.00 -6.35
N PHE A 96 7.43 -11.31 -7.19
CA PHE A 96 6.88 -10.00 -6.87
C PHE A 96 5.80 -10.05 -5.79
N TYR A 97 4.94 -11.08 -5.82
CA TYR A 97 3.88 -11.25 -4.85
C TYR A 97 4.30 -12.14 -3.69
N VAL A 98 3.79 -11.84 -2.49
CA VAL A 98 3.72 -12.79 -1.38
C VAL A 98 2.64 -13.82 -1.73
N GLU A 99 3.03 -14.91 -2.38
CA GLU A 99 2.13 -15.85 -3.06
C GLU A 99 1.02 -16.40 -2.14
N ARG A 100 1.34 -16.60 -0.85
CA ARG A 100 0.35 -17.06 0.11
C ARG A 100 -0.72 -16.02 0.36
N THR A 101 -0.34 -14.77 0.58
CA THR A 101 -1.29 -13.65 0.74
C THR A 101 -2.10 -13.45 -0.54
N ARG A 102 -1.44 -13.42 -1.71
CA ARG A 102 -2.10 -13.27 -3.00
C ARG A 102 -3.16 -14.35 -3.23
N THR A 103 -2.82 -15.61 -2.99
CA THR A 103 -3.73 -16.75 -3.15
C THR A 103 -4.98 -16.60 -2.27
N GLU A 104 -4.80 -16.17 -1.01
CA GLU A 104 -5.94 -15.95 -0.11
C GLU A 104 -6.83 -14.79 -0.55
N ILE A 105 -6.24 -13.67 -0.95
CA ILE A 105 -6.97 -12.52 -1.49
C ILE A 105 -7.80 -12.91 -2.71
N LEU A 106 -7.21 -13.65 -3.65
CA LEU A 106 -7.92 -14.12 -4.85
C LEU A 106 -9.04 -15.12 -4.51
N ARG A 107 -8.84 -15.97 -3.50
CA ARG A 107 -9.88 -16.89 -2.99
C ARG A 107 -11.04 -16.11 -2.36
N HIS A 108 -10.76 -15.09 -1.54
CA HIS A 108 -11.81 -14.22 -0.99
C HIS A 108 -12.61 -13.54 -2.11
N ARG A 109 -11.92 -13.01 -3.12
CA ARG A 109 -12.57 -12.40 -4.29
C ARG A 109 -13.47 -13.41 -5.03
N ALA A 110 -12.98 -14.61 -5.28
CA ALA A 110 -13.77 -15.67 -5.93
C ALA A 110 -15.02 -16.04 -5.13
N ASN A 111 -14.99 -15.91 -3.80
CA ASN A 111 -16.11 -16.11 -2.89
C ASN A 111 -17.03 -14.88 -2.74
N GLY A 112 -16.83 -13.85 -3.58
CA GLY A 112 -17.69 -12.67 -3.64
C GLY A 112 -17.37 -11.57 -2.63
N ALA A 113 -16.20 -11.61 -1.97
CA ALA A 113 -15.74 -10.51 -1.13
C ALA A 113 -15.21 -9.33 -1.97
N GLY A 114 -15.41 -8.11 -1.49
CA GLY A 114 -14.82 -6.91 -2.07
C GLY A 114 -13.39 -6.70 -1.55
N ILE A 115 -12.41 -6.76 -2.44
CA ILE A 115 -11.01 -6.50 -2.07
C ILE A 115 -10.75 -5.01 -2.00
N VAL A 116 -10.13 -4.56 -0.93
CA VAL A 116 -9.77 -3.17 -0.63
C VAL A 116 -8.28 -3.10 -0.33
N LEU A 117 -7.50 -2.50 -1.22
CA LEU A 117 -6.08 -2.24 -0.94
C LEU A 117 -5.94 -0.96 -0.11
N VAL A 118 -5.09 -1.01 0.93
CA VAL A 118 -4.88 0.10 1.88
C VAL A 118 -3.39 0.34 2.05
N SER A 119 -2.85 1.44 1.54
CA SER A 119 -1.40 1.64 1.53
C SER A 119 -0.98 3.11 1.66
N GLY A 120 0.16 3.35 2.27
CA GLY A 120 0.84 4.65 2.28
C GLY A 120 1.48 5.04 0.94
N SER A 121 1.49 4.14 -0.05
CA SER A 121 1.92 4.41 -1.42
C SER A 121 0.86 5.21 -2.18
N PHE A 122 0.97 5.37 -3.49
CA PHE A 122 0.15 6.29 -4.28
C PHE A 122 -0.36 5.68 -5.59
N PRO A 123 -1.37 6.28 -6.25
CA PRO A 123 -2.05 5.69 -7.40
C PRO A 123 -1.12 5.24 -8.53
N ALA A 124 -0.10 6.03 -8.88
CA ALA A 124 0.80 5.67 -9.97
C ALA A 124 1.48 4.29 -9.80
N VAL A 125 1.69 3.88 -8.55
CA VAL A 125 2.26 2.56 -8.20
C VAL A 125 1.17 1.52 -8.00
N LEU A 126 0.08 1.92 -7.36
CA LEU A 126 -0.92 0.99 -6.84
C LEU A 126 -2.06 0.68 -7.81
N ASP A 127 -2.42 1.60 -8.73
CA ASP A 127 -3.49 1.36 -9.70
C ASP A 127 -3.23 0.11 -10.55
N PRO A 128 -2.02 -0.13 -11.10
CA PRO A 128 -1.76 -1.35 -11.84
C PRO A 128 -1.82 -2.62 -10.97
N ILE A 129 -1.38 -2.56 -9.70
CA ILE A 129 -1.50 -3.67 -8.75
C ILE A 129 -2.98 -3.93 -8.42
N ALA A 130 -3.75 -2.87 -8.17
CA ALA A 130 -5.18 -2.97 -7.87
C ALA A 130 -5.95 -3.59 -9.03
N ALA A 131 -5.60 -3.23 -10.27
CA ALA A 131 -6.19 -3.81 -11.48
C ALA A 131 -5.85 -5.31 -11.61
N ASP A 132 -4.60 -5.71 -11.39
CA ASP A 132 -4.14 -7.09 -11.48
C ASP A 132 -4.85 -8.00 -10.43
N ILE A 133 -4.97 -7.53 -9.20
CA ILE A 133 -5.68 -8.25 -8.12
C ILE A 133 -7.20 -8.19 -8.29
N GLY A 134 -7.72 -7.26 -9.08
CA GLY A 134 -9.15 -6.97 -9.21
C GLY A 134 -9.71 -6.36 -7.94
N ALA A 135 -8.97 -5.43 -7.33
CA ALA A 135 -9.42 -4.70 -6.16
C ALA A 135 -10.63 -3.82 -6.51
N ARG A 136 -11.60 -3.80 -5.60
CA ARG A 136 -12.79 -2.96 -5.72
C ARG A 136 -12.53 -1.53 -5.29
N HIS A 137 -11.67 -1.35 -4.32
CA HIS A 137 -11.26 -0.04 -3.81
C HIS A 137 -9.77 0.00 -3.60
N LEU A 138 -9.19 1.17 -3.83
CA LEU A 138 -7.84 1.52 -3.50
C LEU A 138 -7.87 2.75 -2.59
N LEU A 139 -7.42 2.57 -1.34
CA LEU A 139 -7.31 3.58 -0.30
C LEU A 139 -5.81 3.85 -0.09
N CYS A 140 -5.33 4.96 -0.59
CA CYS A 140 -3.90 5.24 -0.57
C CYS A 140 -3.63 6.73 -0.39
N SER A 141 -2.38 7.07 -0.07
CA SER A 141 -1.93 8.45 -0.02
C SER A 141 -2.07 9.10 -1.40
N ARG A 142 -2.54 10.34 -1.44
CA ARG A 142 -2.78 11.06 -2.71
C ARG A 142 -1.83 12.25 -2.83
N PRO A 143 -0.83 12.17 -3.72
CA PRO A 143 -0.01 13.33 -4.03
C PRO A 143 -0.83 14.43 -4.68
N GLU A 144 -0.65 15.66 -4.21
CA GLU A 144 -1.28 16.85 -4.79
C GLU A 144 -0.73 17.10 -6.20
N VAL A 145 -1.65 17.26 -7.16
CA VAL A 145 -1.33 17.59 -8.56
C VAL A 145 -1.81 18.99 -8.87
N ARG A 146 -0.93 19.84 -9.38
CA ARG A 146 -1.24 21.19 -9.87
C ARG A 146 -0.76 21.31 -11.31
N GLU A 147 -1.64 21.72 -12.20
CA GLU A 147 -1.32 21.87 -13.63
C GLU A 147 -0.64 20.64 -14.24
N GLY A 148 -1.07 19.44 -13.82
CA GLY A 148 -0.56 18.16 -14.32
C GLY A 148 0.76 17.68 -13.69
N VAL A 149 1.37 18.47 -12.79
CA VAL A 149 2.62 18.09 -12.09
C VAL A 149 2.41 17.89 -10.60
N PHE A 150 3.20 16.99 -10.00
CA PHE A 150 3.19 16.82 -8.55
C PHE A 150 3.76 18.04 -7.85
N SER A 151 3.05 18.54 -6.83
CA SER A 151 3.51 19.68 -6.02
C SER A 151 4.59 19.30 -5.00
N GLY A 152 4.73 18.00 -4.71
CA GLY A 152 5.57 17.47 -3.64
C GLY A 152 4.85 17.35 -2.30
N ARG A 153 3.54 17.63 -2.25
CA ARG A 153 2.69 17.50 -1.06
C ARG A 153 1.67 16.39 -1.24
N LEU A 154 0.95 16.09 -0.17
CA LEU A 154 -0.26 15.26 -0.22
C LEU A 154 -1.50 16.16 -0.20
N GLU A 155 -2.58 15.72 -0.86
CA GLU A 155 -3.91 16.37 -0.77
C GLU A 155 -4.47 16.28 0.64
N ASP A 156 -4.32 15.08 1.26
CA ASP A 156 -4.75 14.77 2.61
C ASP A 156 -3.58 14.24 3.44
N GLY A 157 -3.87 13.71 4.62
CA GLY A 157 -2.89 13.00 5.44
C GLY A 157 -2.43 11.68 4.78
N PRO A 158 -1.25 11.16 5.15
CA PRO A 158 -0.77 9.87 4.66
C PRO A 158 -1.65 8.72 5.19
N VAL A 159 -1.87 7.70 4.37
CA VAL A 159 -2.60 6.48 4.75
C VAL A 159 -1.65 5.54 5.50
N ILE A 160 -1.24 5.96 6.69
CA ILE A 160 -0.33 5.27 7.62
C ILE A 160 -0.97 5.29 9.01
N ALA A 161 -0.83 4.21 9.77
CA ALA A 161 -1.33 4.08 11.15
C ALA A 161 -2.82 4.50 11.28
N GLU A 162 -3.14 5.55 12.04
CA GLU A 162 -4.52 6.04 12.18
C GLU A 162 -5.13 6.47 10.83
N GLY A 163 -4.33 6.88 9.86
CA GLY A 163 -4.79 7.13 8.51
C GLY A 163 -5.38 5.87 7.85
N LYS A 164 -4.81 4.69 8.08
CA LYS A 164 -5.38 3.42 7.60
C LYS A 164 -6.73 3.14 8.26
N ARG A 165 -6.87 3.36 9.56
CA ARG A 165 -8.15 3.20 10.27
C ARG A 165 -9.22 4.13 9.70
N ALA A 166 -8.89 5.41 9.53
CA ALA A 166 -9.83 6.41 9.03
C ALA A 166 -10.42 6.03 7.67
N VAL A 167 -9.57 5.59 6.72
CA VAL A 167 -10.04 5.17 5.39
C VAL A 167 -10.83 3.86 5.43
N VAL A 168 -10.49 2.92 6.30
CA VAL A 168 -11.27 1.68 6.52
C VAL A 168 -12.67 1.99 7.03
N LEU A 169 -12.79 2.86 8.03
CA LEU A 169 -14.08 3.30 8.56
C LEU A 169 -14.92 4.01 7.49
N SER A 170 -14.31 4.80 6.61
CA SER A 170 -15.00 5.45 5.50
C SER A 170 -15.61 4.44 4.51
N ILE A 171 -14.96 3.30 4.30
CA ILE A 171 -15.51 2.21 3.48
C ILE A 171 -16.69 1.54 4.19
N PHE A 172 -16.62 1.25 5.48
CA PHE A 172 -17.76 0.69 6.21
C PHE A 172 -18.99 1.62 6.16
N ALA A 173 -18.79 2.93 6.22
CA ALA A 173 -19.89 3.89 6.04
C ALA A 173 -20.56 3.81 4.66
N ARG A 174 -19.83 3.41 3.61
CA ARG A 174 -20.38 3.17 2.24
C ARG A 174 -21.08 1.82 2.10
N TYR A 175 -20.83 0.87 3.01
CA TYR A 175 -21.39 -0.47 3.01
C TYR A 175 -22.03 -0.82 4.35
N PRO A 176 -23.08 -0.09 4.79
CA PRO A 176 -23.64 -0.23 6.14
C PRO A 176 -24.27 -1.60 6.43
N HIS A 177 -24.52 -2.40 5.38
CA HIS A 177 -25.01 -3.77 5.50
C HIS A 177 -23.89 -4.80 5.76
N ILE A 178 -22.63 -4.43 5.63
CA ILE A 178 -21.49 -5.30 5.90
C ILE A 178 -21.02 -5.09 7.34
N ARG A 179 -21.03 -6.17 8.12
CA ARG A 179 -20.56 -6.11 9.51
C ARG A 179 -19.04 -6.21 9.55
N PRO A 180 -18.33 -5.35 10.29
CA PRO A 180 -16.88 -5.47 10.46
C PRO A 180 -16.43 -6.84 10.97
N ALA A 181 -17.23 -7.48 11.81
CA ALA A 181 -16.96 -8.82 12.35
C ALA A 181 -16.85 -9.92 11.26
N ASP A 182 -17.46 -9.72 10.09
CA ASP A 182 -17.42 -10.67 8.97
C ASP A 182 -16.32 -10.32 7.94
N CYS A 183 -15.51 -9.31 8.22
CA CYS A 183 -14.48 -8.80 7.33
C CYS A 183 -13.09 -9.29 7.73
N HIS A 184 -12.19 -9.32 6.75
CA HIS A 184 -10.79 -9.72 6.92
C HIS A 184 -9.85 -8.53 6.72
N ALA A 185 -8.69 -8.57 7.36
CA ALA A 185 -7.60 -7.63 7.07
C ALA A 185 -6.24 -8.32 7.13
N TYR A 186 -5.32 -7.89 6.28
CA TYR A 186 -3.95 -8.40 6.15
C TYR A 186 -2.97 -7.25 6.31
N GLY A 187 -1.92 -7.43 7.12
CA GLY A 187 -0.86 -6.44 7.34
C GLY A 187 0.38 -7.08 7.96
N ASP A 188 1.54 -6.44 7.77
CA ASP A 188 2.85 -6.98 8.17
C ASP A 188 3.51 -6.20 9.31
N HIS A 189 3.07 -4.98 9.58
CA HIS A 189 3.77 -4.06 10.48
C HIS A 189 2.82 -3.43 11.51
N VAL A 190 3.35 -3.06 12.69
CA VAL A 190 2.56 -2.42 13.75
C VAL A 190 1.77 -1.18 13.31
N SER A 191 2.19 -0.47 12.24
CA SER A 191 1.39 0.62 11.65
C SER A 191 0.08 0.16 11.01
N ASP A 192 -0.14 -1.16 10.83
CA ASP A 192 -1.38 -1.73 10.31
C ASP A 192 -2.36 -2.11 11.42
N LEU A 193 -1.90 -2.10 12.67
CA LEU A 193 -2.72 -2.44 13.82
C LEU A 193 -4.08 -1.72 13.84
N PRO A 194 -4.17 -0.40 13.55
CA PRO A 194 -5.46 0.28 13.54
C PRO A 194 -6.43 -0.22 12.46
N MET A 195 -5.93 -0.71 11.32
CA MET A 195 -6.74 -1.35 10.27
C MET A 195 -7.13 -2.78 10.68
N LEU A 196 -6.16 -3.56 11.18
CA LEU A 196 -6.36 -4.95 11.59
C LEU A 196 -7.37 -5.06 12.74
N ALA A 197 -7.30 -4.15 13.72
CA ALA A 197 -8.21 -4.09 14.85
C ALA A 197 -9.65 -3.63 14.47
N ALA A 198 -9.85 -3.13 13.25
CA ALA A 198 -11.16 -2.67 12.79
C ALA A 198 -12.05 -3.80 12.21
N VAL A 199 -11.56 -5.04 12.12
CA VAL A 199 -12.25 -6.18 11.50
C VAL A 199 -12.28 -7.40 12.42
N GLY A 200 -13.16 -8.36 12.11
CA GLY A 200 -13.29 -9.59 12.91
C GLY A 200 -12.23 -10.65 12.62
N HIS A 201 -11.56 -10.59 11.45
CA HIS A 201 -10.60 -11.61 11.05
C HIS A 201 -9.26 -10.99 10.63
N PRO A 202 -8.46 -10.49 11.60
CA PRO A 202 -7.12 -9.98 11.31
C PRO A 202 -6.15 -11.11 10.98
N THR A 203 -5.24 -10.87 10.05
CA THR A 203 -4.14 -11.76 9.68
C THR A 203 -2.84 -10.98 9.65
N VAL A 204 -1.87 -11.40 10.44
CA VAL A 204 -0.51 -10.87 10.43
C VAL A 204 0.29 -11.60 9.35
N VAL A 205 0.92 -10.85 8.46
CA VAL A 205 1.84 -11.38 7.45
C VAL A 205 3.26 -11.11 7.93
N GLY A 206 4.11 -12.14 7.98
CA GLY A 206 5.43 -12.02 8.61
C GLY A 206 5.40 -12.21 10.13
N GLU A 207 6.37 -11.60 10.82
CA GLU A 207 6.68 -11.88 12.22
C GLU A 207 6.94 -10.59 13.04
N ASP A 208 6.26 -9.47 12.74
CA ASP A 208 6.40 -8.24 13.55
C ASP A 208 6.00 -8.53 15.02
N PRO A 209 6.96 -8.48 15.98
CA PRO A 209 6.69 -8.90 17.36
C PRO A 209 5.72 -7.94 18.07
N GLN A 210 5.68 -6.66 17.69
CA GLN A 210 4.76 -5.69 18.29
C GLN A 210 3.33 -5.95 17.80
N LEU A 211 3.20 -6.29 16.53
CA LEU A 211 1.91 -6.60 15.93
C LEU A 211 1.34 -7.91 16.49
N LEU A 212 2.17 -8.96 16.59
CA LEU A 212 1.78 -10.25 17.17
C LEU A 212 1.42 -10.12 18.67
N ALA A 213 2.16 -9.31 19.43
CA ALA A 213 1.84 -9.05 20.84
C ALA A 213 0.52 -8.27 21.00
N ALA A 214 0.21 -7.35 20.09
CA ALA A 214 -1.03 -6.56 20.12
C ALA A 214 -2.27 -7.34 19.64
N LEU A 215 -2.08 -8.41 18.85
CA LEU A 215 -3.14 -9.22 18.26
C LEU A 215 -2.85 -10.73 18.48
N PRO A 216 -2.86 -11.22 19.73
CA PRO A 216 -2.46 -12.60 20.05
C PRO A 216 -3.37 -13.66 19.41
N GLU A 217 -4.63 -13.33 19.14
CA GLU A 217 -5.60 -14.22 18.48
C GLU A 217 -5.59 -14.12 16.95
N ALA A 218 -4.79 -13.21 16.37
CA ALA A 218 -4.72 -13.09 14.92
C ALA A 218 -4.04 -14.29 14.29
N ARG A 219 -4.54 -14.71 13.15
CA ARG A 219 -3.84 -15.70 12.32
C ARG A 219 -2.55 -15.11 11.78
N ALA A 220 -1.49 -15.90 11.72
CA ALA A 220 -0.22 -15.51 11.12
C ALA A 220 0.04 -16.24 9.80
N ILE A 221 0.62 -15.54 8.83
CA ILE A 221 1.16 -16.07 7.58
C ILE A 221 2.67 -15.85 7.61
N PRO A 222 3.51 -16.88 7.78
CA PRO A 222 4.95 -16.71 7.68
C PRO A 222 5.34 -16.33 6.25
N VAL A 223 6.26 -15.39 6.15
CA VAL A 223 6.92 -15.01 4.89
C VAL A 223 8.33 -15.60 4.91
N PRO A 224 8.80 -16.21 3.80
CA PRO A 224 10.13 -16.82 3.73
C PRO A 224 11.25 -15.81 3.93
#